data_dfbb48482ca529d8274e983cd5df2c54
#
_entry.id   dfbb48482ca529d8274e983cd5df2c54
#
_cell.length_a   1.000
_cell.length_b   1.000
_cell.length_c   1.000
_cell.angle_alpha   90.00
_cell.angle_beta   90.00
_cell.angle_gamma   90.00
#
_symmetry.space_group_name_H-M   'P 1'
#
loop_
_entity.id
_entity.type
_entity.pdbx_description
1 polymer ?
#
loop_
_entity_poly.entity_id
_entity_poly.type
_entity_poly.pdbx_seq_one_letter_code
_entity_poly.pdbx_strand_id
1 'polypeptide(L)'
;MKRIIIITSFFTIGLANHLQAQFTQVELFSGLDKTDFTLYSSYTINKSKTLSINTLAFFQKFKDEENQGFDEIGVQPTLFWNINENVSIGPSLYYNSIAGYSERLSAKFALKHSRVVFVIIPTIAHSEQTNGSYAEAFAQFQFNTPINHNLSLWLNGQFLTVWDEFKTHTRSFQQLRAGVSYKGHQLGIGLDFDQYGPNPIEKSSFGLYYRKTL
;
A
#
# COMPACT_ATOMS: atom_id res chain seq x y z
N MET A 1 -0.42 -5.45 -38.44
CA MET A 1 -0.05 -4.73 -37.22
C MET A 1 -0.93 -3.51 -36.90
N LYS A 2 -1.27 -2.60 -37.82
CA LYS A 2 -2.10 -1.40 -37.56
C LYS A 2 -3.52 -1.69 -36.99
N ARG A 3 -4.16 -2.80 -37.37
CA ARG A 3 -5.51 -3.15 -36.88
C ARG A 3 -5.55 -3.62 -35.40
N ILE A 4 -4.48 -4.26 -34.91
CA ILE A 4 -4.39 -4.71 -33.52
C ILE A 4 -4.23 -3.53 -32.57
N ILE A 5 -3.48 -2.51 -32.97
CA ILE A 5 -3.26 -1.29 -32.17
C ILE A 5 -4.58 -0.52 -31.95
N ILE A 6 -5.43 -0.45 -32.99
CA ILE A 6 -6.73 0.24 -32.91
C ILE A 6 -7.69 -0.50 -31.97
N ILE A 7 -7.72 -1.84 -31.98
CA ILE A 7 -8.59 -2.64 -31.09
C ILE A 7 -8.12 -2.50 -29.64
N THR A 8 -6.82 -2.53 -29.39
CA THR A 8 -6.27 -2.35 -28.04
C THR A 8 -6.57 -0.95 -27.49
N SER A 9 -6.46 0.09 -28.34
CA SER A 9 -6.77 1.47 -27.94
C SER A 9 -8.26 1.68 -27.65
N PHE A 10 -9.16 1.04 -28.40
CA PHE A 10 -10.61 1.08 -28.15
C PHE A 10 -10.99 0.36 -26.85
N PHE A 11 -10.33 -0.76 -26.55
CA PHE A 11 -10.57 -1.52 -25.34
C PHE A 11 -10.12 -0.75 -24.09
N THR A 12 -8.98 -0.06 -24.16
CA THR A 12 -8.48 0.79 -23.06
C THR A 12 -9.34 2.04 -22.84
N ILE A 13 -9.84 2.69 -23.89
CA ILE A 13 -10.72 3.85 -23.78
C ILE A 13 -12.11 3.46 -23.27
N GLY A 14 -12.64 2.30 -23.68
CA GLY A 14 -13.94 1.78 -23.22
C GLY A 14 -13.93 1.43 -21.72
N LEU A 15 -12.82 0.91 -21.19
CA LEU A 15 -12.67 0.61 -19.77
C LEU A 15 -12.49 1.88 -18.91
N ALA A 16 -11.80 2.90 -19.43
CA ALA A 16 -11.55 4.14 -18.70
C ALA A 16 -12.84 4.93 -18.35
N ASN A 17 -13.88 4.83 -19.15
CA ASN A 17 -15.15 5.54 -18.90
C ASN A 17 -16.05 4.91 -17.83
N HIS A 18 -15.78 3.67 -17.40
CA HIS A 18 -16.58 2.97 -16.39
C HIS A 18 -15.89 2.72 -15.06
N LEU A 19 -14.56 2.96 -15.00
CA LEU A 19 -13.75 2.78 -13.80
C LEU A 19 -13.59 4.12 -13.07
N GLN A 20 -14.61 4.55 -12.35
CA GLN A 20 -14.42 5.64 -11.39
C GLN A 20 -13.81 5.06 -10.11
N ALA A 21 -12.65 5.57 -9.71
CA ALA A 21 -12.05 5.23 -8.43
C ALA A 21 -13.03 5.59 -7.31
N GLN A 22 -13.44 4.61 -6.53
CA GLN A 22 -14.24 4.88 -5.35
C GLN A 22 -13.41 5.52 -4.24
N PHE A 23 -12.12 5.26 -4.27
CA PHE A 23 -11.15 5.81 -3.33
C PHE A 23 -9.76 5.79 -3.96
N THR A 24 -9.12 6.93 -4.02
CA THR A 24 -7.70 7.06 -4.41
C THR A 24 -7.01 7.96 -3.41
N GLN A 25 -5.84 7.57 -2.96
CA GLN A 25 -5.02 8.29 -2.01
C GLN A 25 -3.59 8.36 -2.50
N VAL A 26 -3.00 9.54 -2.45
CA VAL A 26 -1.57 9.75 -2.66
C VAL A 26 -0.94 10.29 -1.38
N GLU A 27 0.25 9.82 -1.06
CA GLU A 27 1.06 10.33 0.05
C GLU A 27 2.48 10.61 -0.42
N LEU A 28 3.02 11.72 0.02
CA LEU A 28 4.43 12.05 -0.04
C LEU A 28 4.93 12.21 1.39
N PHE A 29 5.95 11.46 1.76
CA PHE A 29 6.71 11.63 2.99
C PHE A 29 8.11 12.13 2.66
N SER A 30 8.55 13.18 3.33
CA SER A 30 9.90 13.73 3.23
C SER A 30 10.52 13.75 4.62
N GLY A 31 11.28 12.70 4.90
CA GLY A 31 12.01 12.53 6.16
C GLY A 31 13.44 13.05 6.08
N LEU A 32 14.15 13.00 7.18
CA LEU A 32 15.58 13.38 7.26
C LEU A 32 16.43 12.46 6.39
N ASP A 33 16.16 11.13 6.43
CA ASP A 33 17.01 10.11 5.82
C ASP A 33 16.43 9.54 4.52
N LYS A 34 15.11 9.62 4.31
CA LYS A 34 14.46 9.10 3.09
C LYS A 34 13.27 9.94 2.65
N THR A 35 12.87 9.74 1.40
CA THR A 35 11.64 10.25 0.81
C THR A 35 10.84 9.07 0.27
N ASP A 36 9.53 9.02 0.61
CA ASP A 36 8.61 8.00 0.13
C ASP A 36 7.45 8.64 -0.60
N PHE A 37 7.03 7.98 -1.67
CA PHE A 37 5.77 8.27 -2.36
C PHE A 37 4.92 7.01 -2.36
N THR A 38 3.64 7.15 -2.04
CA THR A 38 2.68 6.04 -2.07
C THR A 38 1.41 6.47 -2.79
N LEU A 39 0.97 5.64 -3.72
CA LEU A 39 -0.34 5.69 -4.37
C LEU A 39 -1.12 4.45 -3.98
N TYR A 40 -2.30 4.64 -3.44
CA TYR A 40 -3.27 3.56 -3.22
C TYR A 40 -4.59 3.90 -3.88
N SER A 41 -5.17 2.95 -4.61
CA SER A 41 -6.50 3.08 -5.19
C SER A 41 -7.34 1.83 -4.96
N SER A 42 -8.64 2.01 -4.86
CA SER A 42 -9.61 0.93 -4.69
C SER A 42 -10.85 1.20 -5.54
N TYR A 43 -11.18 0.22 -6.39
CA TYR A 43 -12.33 0.25 -7.28
C TYR A 43 -13.22 -0.94 -7.06
N THR A 44 -14.52 -0.71 -6.99
CA THR A 44 -15.50 -1.80 -7.07
C THR A 44 -15.85 -2.03 -8.53
N ILE A 45 -15.66 -3.27 -9.01
CA ILE A 45 -15.81 -3.62 -10.42
C ILE A 45 -17.29 -3.86 -10.78
N ASN A 46 -18.07 -4.41 -9.84
CA ASN A 46 -19.43 -4.83 -10.10
C ASN A 46 -20.47 -4.14 -9.18
N LYS A 47 -21.71 -4.08 -9.64
CA LYS A 47 -22.83 -3.45 -8.90
C LYS A 47 -23.13 -4.13 -7.55
N SER A 48 -22.91 -5.43 -7.44
CA SER A 48 -23.09 -6.19 -6.20
C SER A 48 -21.98 -5.95 -5.18
N LYS A 49 -20.93 -5.21 -5.55
CA LYS A 49 -19.75 -4.90 -4.71
C LYS A 49 -18.98 -6.14 -4.24
N THR A 50 -19.18 -7.28 -4.91
CA THR A 50 -18.50 -8.53 -4.56
C THR A 50 -17.10 -8.63 -5.14
N LEU A 51 -16.76 -7.80 -6.15
CA LEU A 51 -15.43 -7.74 -6.75
C LEU A 51 -14.88 -6.33 -6.68
N SER A 52 -13.62 -6.22 -6.23
CA SER A 52 -12.88 -4.96 -6.20
C SER A 52 -11.44 -5.17 -6.67
N ILE A 53 -10.88 -4.15 -7.31
CA ILE A 53 -9.46 -4.10 -7.62
C ILE A 53 -8.82 -3.03 -6.76
N ASN A 54 -7.76 -3.40 -6.07
CA ASN A 54 -6.94 -2.50 -5.29
C ASN A 54 -5.56 -2.42 -5.94
N THR A 55 -5.01 -1.23 -6.02
CA THR A 55 -3.66 -1.02 -6.54
C THR A 55 -2.86 -0.25 -5.51
N LEU A 56 -1.72 -0.80 -5.12
CA LEU A 56 -0.68 -0.12 -4.37
C LEU A 56 0.50 0.12 -5.31
N ALA A 57 1.01 1.34 -5.33
CA ALA A 57 2.30 1.65 -5.94
C ALA A 57 3.07 2.54 -4.98
N PHE A 58 4.34 2.28 -4.83
CA PHE A 58 5.19 3.09 -3.96
C PHE A 58 6.60 3.21 -4.53
N PHE A 59 7.27 4.26 -4.11
CA PHE A 59 8.70 4.37 -4.27
C PHE A 59 9.30 4.93 -2.98
N GLN A 60 10.44 4.38 -2.59
CA GLN A 60 11.23 4.78 -1.44
C GLN A 60 12.65 5.11 -1.92
N LYS A 61 13.17 6.25 -1.48
CA LYS A 61 14.52 6.68 -1.82
C LYS A 61 15.25 7.22 -0.59
N PHE A 62 16.38 6.60 -0.27
CA PHE A 62 17.29 7.09 0.76
C PHE A 62 18.14 8.26 0.24
N LYS A 63 18.45 9.22 1.12
CA LYS A 63 19.23 10.42 0.79
C LYS A 63 20.72 10.18 0.78
N ASP A 64 21.20 9.32 1.68
CA ASP A 64 22.62 8.94 1.76
C ASP A 64 22.95 7.90 0.71
N GLU A 65 24.07 8.09 0.00
CA GLU A 65 24.55 7.19 -1.04
C GLU A 65 24.82 5.77 -0.51
N GLU A 66 25.30 5.63 0.70
CA GLU A 66 25.52 4.33 1.37
C GLU A 66 24.23 3.52 1.57
N ASN A 67 23.09 4.17 1.59
CA ASN A 67 21.79 3.58 1.81
C ASN A 67 20.99 3.33 0.51
N GLN A 68 21.52 3.66 -0.67
CA GLN A 68 20.82 3.47 -1.95
C GLN A 68 20.49 2.01 -2.27
N GLY A 69 21.19 1.05 -1.67
CA GLY A 69 20.84 -0.38 -1.77
C GLY A 69 19.48 -0.73 -1.16
N PHE A 70 18.88 0.17 -0.38
CA PHE A 70 17.52 0.05 0.17
C PHE A 70 16.47 0.87 -0.59
N ASP A 71 16.85 1.54 -1.70
CA ASP A 71 15.91 2.22 -2.57
C ASP A 71 14.97 1.20 -3.21
N GLU A 72 13.69 1.46 -3.16
CA GLU A 72 12.69 0.47 -3.54
C GLU A 72 11.54 1.09 -4.34
N ILE A 73 11.16 0.40 -5.41
CA ILE A 73 9.94 0.69 -6.18
C ILE A 73 9.10 -0.57 -6.17
N GLY A 74 7.82 -0.44 -5.85
CA GLY A 74 6.90 -1.56 -5.86
C GLY A 74 5.54 -1.20 -6.45
N VAL A 75 4.92 -2.19 -7.09
CA VAL A 75 3.54 -2.09 -7.60
C VAL A 75 2.81 -3.42 -7.39
N GLN A 76 1.58 -3.33 -6.89
CA GLN A 76 0.76 -4.48 -6.57
C GLN A 76 -0.72 -4.23 -6.92
N PRO A 77 -1.21 -4.67 -8.07
CA PRO A 77 -2.63 -4.86 -8.31
C PRO A 77 -3.13 -6.12 -7.61
N THR A 78 -4.25 -6.01 -6.88
CA THR A 78 -4.92 -7.13 -6.20
C THR A 78 -6.38 -7.18 -6.61
N LEU A 79 -6.85 -8.32 -7.07
CA LEU A 79 -8.26 -8.57 -7.34
C LEU A 79 -8.89 -9.24 -6.11
N PHE A 80 -9.69 -8.51 -5.36
CA PHE A 80 -10.40 -9.04 -4.20
C PHE A 80 -11.80 -9.51 -4.51
N TRP A 81 -12.12 -10.70 -4.07
CA TRP A 81 -13.49 -11.15 -3.87
C TRP A 81 -13.93 -10.79 -2.45
N ASN A 82 -14.90 -9.89 -2.34
CA ASN A 82 -15.46 -9.43 -1.07
C ASN A 82 -16.53 -10.43 -0.61
N ILE A 83 -16.19 -11.24 0.38
CA ILE A 83 -17.10 -12.24 0.98
C ILE A 83 -18.19 -11.51 1.77
N ASN A 84 -17.81 -10.45 2.48
CA ASN A 84 -18.68 -9.52 3.17
C ASN A 84 -17.98 -8.15 3.32
N GLU A 85 -18.56 -7.22 4.09
CA GLU A 85 -18.01 -5.88 4.29
C GLU A 85 -16.65 -5.87 4.98
N ASN A 86 -16.35 -6.91 5.75
CA ASN A 86 -15.16 -7.00 6.60
C ASN A 86 -14.09 -7.96 6.06
N VAL A 87 -14.47 -8.91 5.19
CA VAL A 87 -13.60 -9.98 4.75
C VAL A 87 -13.54 -10.06 3.23
N SER A 88 -12.34 -10.08 2.71
CA SER A 88 -12.07 -10.28 1.28
C SER A 88 -10.87 -11.23 1.10
N ILE A 89 -10.85 -11.95 -0.02
CA ILE A 89 -9.72 -12.80 -0.41
C ILE A 89 -9.40 -12.54 -1.88
N GLY A 90 -8.13 -12.59 -2.25
CA GLY A 90 -7.80 -12.36 -3.65
C GLY A 90 -6.35 -12.58 -4.02
N PRO A 91 -6.11 -12.95 -5.30
CA PRO A 91 -4.79 -13.01 -5.88
C PRO A 91 -4.27 -11.61 -6.21
N SER A 92 -2.95 -11.49 -6.23
CA SER A 92 -2.24 -10.31 -6.73
C SER A 92 -0.94 -10.72 -7.42
N LEU A 93 -0.49 -9.83 -8.30
CA LEU A 93 0.88 -9.82 -8.79
C LEU A 93 1.58 -8.66 -8.10
N TYR A 94 2.78 -8.90 -7.66
CA TYR A 94 3.62 -7.87 -7.05
C TYR A 94 4.95 -7.81 -7.77
N TYR A 95 5.34 -6.61 -8.14
CA TYR A 95 6.69 -6.32 -8.61
C TYR A 95 7.39 -5.42 -7.60
N ASN A 96 8.64 -5.75 -7.34
CA ASN A 96 9.53 -4.99 -6.48
C ASN A 96 10.90 -4.88 -7.16
N SER A 97 11.49 -3.70 -7.16
CA SER A 97 12.78 -3.46 -7.82
C SER A 97 13.94 -4.26 -7.25
N ILE A 98 13.83 -4.74 -6.01
CA ILE A 98 14.86 -5.55 -5.33
C ILE A 98 14.59 -7.04 -5.51
N ALA A 99 13.34 -7.46 -5.28
CA ALA A 99 12.94 -8.88 -5.20
C ALA A 99 12.27 -9.42 -6.49
N GLY A 100 12.10 -8.58 -7.53
CA GLY A 100 11.46 -8.98 -8.78
C GLY A 100 9.96 -9.25 -8.64
N TYR A 101 9.45 -10.22 -9.43
CA TYR A 101 8.02 -10.57 -9.45
C TYR A 101 7.69 -11.62 -8.40
N SER A 102 6.47 -11.52 -7.87
CA SER A 102 5.88 -12.55 -7.04
C SER A 102 4.37 -12.67 -7.27
N GLU A 103 3.89 -13.91 -7.23
CA GLU A 103 2.48 -14.27 -7.21
C GLU A 103 2.03 -14.36 -5.75
N ARG A 104 0.88 -13.77 -5.44
CA ARG A 104 0.43 -13.60 -4.06
C ARG A 104 -1.03 -13.98 -3.90
N LEU A 105 -1.36 -14.54 -2.74
CA LEU A 105 -2.73 -14.74 -2.28
C LEU A 105 -2.90 -14.07 -0.92
N SER A 106 -3.83 -13.13 -0.84
CA SER A 106 -4.06 -12.33 0.37
C SER A 106 -5.48 -12.53 0.89
N ALA A 107 -5.63 -12.56 2.22
CA ALA A 107 -6.90 -12.37 2.90
C ALA A 107 -6.90 -11.00 3.58
N LYS A 108 -7.92 -10.18 3.36
CA LYS A 108 -8.08 -8.87 3.98
C LYS A 108 -9.19 -8.91 5.01
N PHE A 109 -8.88 -8.51 6.23
CA PHE A 109 -9.82 -8.31 7.32
C PHE A 109 -9.86 -6.81 7.64
N ALA A 110 -11.03 -6.18 7.54
CA ALA A 110 -11.20 -4.76 7.78
C ALA A 110 -12.33 -4.53 8.79
N LEU A 111 -12.02 -3.83 9.88
CA LEU A 111 -12.99 -3.40 10.87
C LEU A 111 -13.09 -1.88 10.81
N LYS A 112 -14.32 -1.39 10.65
CA LYS A 112 -14.63 0.04 10.67
C LYS A 112 -15.62 0.33 11.74
N HIS A 113 -15.22 1.14 12.71
CA HIS A 113 -16.09 1.56 13.79
C HIS A 113 -15.93 3.06 14.06
N SER A 114 -17.01 3.83 13.84
CA SER A 114 -17.04 5.27 14.10
C SER A 114 -15.83 6.03 13.52
N ARG A 115 -14.81 6.27 14.32
CA ARG A 115 -13.62 7.06 14.02
C ARG A 115 -12.37 6.22 13.74
N VAL A 116 -12.49 4.91 13.87
CA VAL A 116 -11.37 3.96 13.77
C VAL A 116 -11.59 3.04 12.58
N VAL A 117 -10.52 2.83 11.81
CA VAL A 117 -10.42 1.77 10.81
C VAL A 117 -9.21 0.93 11.16
N PHE A 118 -9.39 -0.38 11.18
CA PHE A 118 -8.33 -1.35 11.38
C PHE A 118 -8.35 -2.36 10.24
N VAL A 119 -7.21 -2.64 9.65
CA VAL A 119 -7.06 -3.59 8.54
C VAL A 119 -5.91 -4.51 8.83
N ILE A 120 -6.09 -5.82 8.60
CA ILE A 120 -5.02 -6.81 8.59
C ILE A 120 -5.08 -7.56 7.26
N ILE A 121 -3.92 -7.78 6.65
CA ILE A 121 -3.79 -8.49 5.38
C ILE A 121 -2.65 -9.51 5.50
N PRO A 122 -2.93 -10.74 5.97
CA PRO A 122 -2.00 -11.84 5.80
C PRO A 122 -1.93 -12.24 4.33
N THR A 123 -0.73 -12.57 3.87
CA THR A 123 -0.43 -12.92 2.48
C THR A 123 0.55 -14.09 2.45
N ILE A 124 0.32 -15.04 1.57
CA ILE A 124 1.30 -16.02 1.14
C ILE A 124 1.71 -15.70 -0.28
N ALA A 125 2.98 -15.90 -0.59
CA ALA A 125 3.53 -15.51 -1.87
C ALA A 125 4.58 -16.50 -2.35
N HIS A 126 4.77 -16.53 -3.68
CA HIS A 126 5.85 -17.23 -4.36
C HIS A 126 6.68 -16.22 -5.15
N SER A 127 8.00 -16.22 -4.95
CA SER A 127 8.93 -15.34 -5.65
C SER A 127 9.50 -16.06 -6.87
N GLU A 128 9.38 -15.45 -8.05
CA GLU A 128 10.01 -15.98 -9.27
C GLU A 128 11.54 -15.97 -9.18
N GLN A 129 12.11 -14.94 -8.55
CA GLN A 129 13.56 -14.76 -8.49
C GLN A 129 14.25 -15.82 -7.62
N THR A 130 13.69 -16.14 -6.47
CA THR A 130 14.27 -17.14 -5.54
C THR A 130 13.65 -18.52 -5.72
N ASN A 131 12.58 -18.65 -6.49
CA ASN A 131 11.75 -19.85 -6.59
C ASN A 131 11.29 -20.37 -5.21
N GLY A 132 11.17 -19.46 -4.25
CA GLY A 132 10.81 -19.72 -2.85
C GLY A 132 9.45 -19.16 -2.49
N SER A 133 8.87 -19.65 -1.41
CA SER A 133 7.62 -19.13 -0.84
C SER A 133 7.90 -18.31 0.41
N TYR A 134 7.11 -17.25 0.63
CA TYR A 134 7.23 -16.41 1.81
C TYR A 134 5.85 -16.04 2.36
N ALA A 135 5.84 -15.63 3.62
CA ALA A 135 4.67 -15.06 4.27
C ALA A 135 4.87 -13.57 4.53
N GLU A 136 3.77 -12.83 4.46
CA GLU A 136 3.72 -11.42 4.80
C GLU A 136 2.50 -11.15 5.67
N ALA A 137 2.64 -10.28 6.65
CA ALA A 137 1.52 -9.74 7.40
C ALA A 137 1.60 -8.21 7.38
N PHE A 138 0.58 -7.59 6.79
CA PHE A 138 0.39 -6.14 6.83
C PHE A 138 -0.74 -5.81 7.80
N ALA A 139 -0.55 -4.77 8.62
CA ALA A 139 -1.57 -4.21 9.48
C ALA A 139 -1.60 -2.69 9.35
N GLN A 140 -2.80 -2.12 9.41
CA GLN A 140 -3.01 -0.67 9.39
C GLN A 140 -4.08 -0.30 10.40
N PHE A 141 -3.84 0.78 11.14
CA PHE A 141 -4.90 1.47 11.85
C PHE A 141 -5.01 2.92 11.39
N GLN A 142 -6.23 3.46 11.43
CA GLN A 142 -6.51 4.87 11.18
C GLN A 142 -7.46 5.37 12.25
N PHE A 143 -7.20 6.56 12.75
CA PHE A 143 -8.08 7.27 13.67
C PHE A 143 -8.31 8.67 13.14
N ASN A 144 -9.58 9.08 13.04
CA ASN A 144 -9.98 10.41 12.60
C ASN A 144 -11.01 10.97 13.59
N THR A 145 -10.76 12.17 14.11
CA THR A 145 -11.69 12.87 14.98
C THR A 145 -11.79 14.36 14.60
N PRO A 146 -13.01 14.91 14.45
CA PRO A 146 -13.19 16.31 14.12
C PRO A 146 -12.68 17.20 15.26
N ILE A 147 -11.94 18.25 14.90
CA ILE A 147 -11.55 19.35 15.79
C ILE A 147 -12.61 20.46 15.67
N ASN A 148 -13.04 20.74 14.43
CA ASN A 148 -14.13 21.66 14.12
C ASN A 148 -14.84 21.25 12.81
N HIS A 149 -15.72 22.12 12.26
CA HIS A 149 -16.49 21.82 11.04
C HIS A 149 -15.63 21.48 9.80
N ASN A 150 -14.40 21.97 9.72
CA ASN A 150 -13.55 21.82 8.53
C ASN A 150 -12.25 21.04 8.80
N LEU A 151 -11.86 20.89 10.06
CA LEU A 151 -10.57 20.35 10.46
C LEU A 151 -10.75 19.12 11.32
N SER A 152 -10.01 18.06 11.03
CA SER A 152 -9.96 16.83 11.81
C SER A 152 -8.52 16.48 12.19
N LEU A 153 -8.35 15.93 13.39
CA LEU A 153 -7.12 15.23 13.75
C LEU A 153 -7.09 13.89 13.02
N TRP A 154 -5.92 13.52 12.50
CA TRP A 154 -5.69 12.27 11.79
C TRP A 154 -4.48 11.56 12.35
N LEU A 155 -4.65 10.31 12.73
CA LEU A 155 -3.57 9.41 13.13
C LEU A 155 -3.63 8.17 12.24
N ASN A 156 -2.49 7.70 11.75
CA ASN A 156 -2.36 6.50 10.96
C ASN A 156 -1.11 5.74 11.35
N GLY A 157 -1.20 4.41 11.45
CA GLY A 157 -0.07 3.51 11.61
C GLY A 157 -0.16 2.38 10.59
N GLN A 158 0.97 2.03 9.99
CA GLN A 158 1.12 0.90 9.10
C GLN A 158 2.29 0.04 9.58
N PHE A 159 2.12 -1.26 9.49
CA PHE A 159 3.08 -2.26 9.95
C PHE A 159 3.16 -3.36 8.92
N LEU A 160 4.36 -3.78 8.57
CA LEU A 160 4.62 -4.90 7.68
C LEU A 160 5.66 -5.81 8.32
N THR A 161 5.51 -7.11 8.13
CA THR A 161 6.59 -8.07 8.36
C THR A 161 6.56 -9.15 7.27
N VAL A 162 7.74 -9.55 6.81
CA VAL A 162 7.94 -10.52 5.71
C VAL A 162 8.91 -11.59 6.17
N TRP A 163 8.56 -12.86 5.93
CA TRP A 163 9.28 -14.04 6.38
C TRP A 163 9.48 -15.02 5.23
N ASP A 164 10.71 -15.16 4.78
CA ASP A 164 11.09 -16.11 3.75
C ASP A 164 11.01 -17.55 4.29
N GLU A 165 10.49 -18.47 3.45
CA GLU A 165 10.21 -19.87 3.84
C GLU A 165 9.43 -20.00 5.15
N PHE A 166 8.66 -18.97 5.55
CA PHE A 166 7.91 -18.88 6.82
C PHE A 166 8.80 -18.97 8.08
N LYS A 167 10.11 -18.75 7.96
CA LYS A 167 11.09 -18.94 9.04
C LYS A 167 12.05 -17.76 9.19
N THR A 168 12.55 -17.24 8.10
CA THR A 168 13.62 -16.24 8.10
C THR A 168 13.06 -14.85 7.87
N HIS A 169 13.23 -13.96 8.84
CA HIS A 169 12.85 -12.57 8.70
C HIS A 169 13.65 -11.91 7.57
N THR A 170 12.96 -11.22 6.67
CA THR A 170 13.59 -10.50 5.55
C THR A 170 13.35 -9.02 5.58
N ARG A 171 12.18 -8.58 6.06
CA ARG A 171 11.82 -7.18 6.15
C ARG A 171 10.72 -6.93 7.17
N SER A 172 10.80 -5.81 7.86
CA SER A 172 9.66 -5.20 8.55
C SER A 172 9.70 -3.69 8.37
N PHE A 173 8.55 -3.05 8.39
CA PHE A 173 8.48 -1.61 8.56
C PHE A 173 7.36 -1.21 9.52
N GLN A 174 7.52 -0.03 10.10
CA GLN A 174 6.53 0.66 10.90
C GLN A 174 6.49 2.11 10.42
N GLN A 175 5.31 2.57 9.98
CA GLN A 175 5.11 3.94 9.52
C GLN A 175 4.02 4.56 10.36
N LEU A 176 4.33 5.66 11.03
CA LEU A 176 3.41 6.41 11.86
C LEU A 176 3.22 7.81 11.28
N ARG A 177 1.98 8.27 11.24
CA ARG A 177 1.61 9.58 10.74
C ARG A 177 0.64 10.23 11.73
N ALA A 178 0.93 11.48 12.11
CA ALA A 178 0.07 12.30 12.95
C ALA A 178 -0.06 13.71 12.33
N GLY A 179 -1.28 14.18 12.14
CA GLY A 179 -1.50 15.46 11.49
C GLY A 179 -2.94 15.91 11.48
N VAL A 180 -3.22 16.89 10.67
CA VAL A 180 -4.54 17.47 10.48
C VAL A 180 -5.04 17.23 9.06
N SER A 181 -6.35 17.07 8.94
CA SER A 181 -7.05 16.90 7.67
C SER A 181 -8.00 18.06 7.41
N TYR A 182 -7.92 18.62 6.20
CA TYR A 182 -8.81 19.68 5.71
C TYR A 182 -9.21 19.39 4.26
N LYS A 183 -10.50 19.18 3.99
CA LYS A 183 -11.05 18.92 2.64
C LYS A 183 -10.29 17.83 1.85
N GLY A 184 -9.96 16.72 2.51
CA GLY A 184 -9.23 15.59 1.90
C GLY A 184 -7.71 15.80 1.77
N HIS A 185 -7.18 16.94 2.18
CA HIS A 185 -5.75 17.21 2.32
C HIS A 185 -5.34 16.90 3.76
N GLN A 186 -4.26 16.17 3.95
CA GLN A 186 -3.68 15.88 5.25
C GLN A 186 -2.23 16.33 5.26
N LEU A 187 -1.84 16.99 6.32
CA LEU A 187 -0.46 17.46 6.55
C LEU A 187 -0.08 17.18 8.00
N GLY A 188 1.12 16.72 8.22
CA GLY A 188 1.61 16.43 9.57
C GLY A 188 3.02 15.90 9.61
N ILE A 189 3.35 15.29 10.76
CA ILE A 189 4.64 14.65 11.02
C ILE A 189 4.54 13.14 10.79
N GLY A 190 5.64 12.54 10.37
CA GLY A 190 5.76 11.10 10.15
C GLY A 190 7.03 10.55 10.78
N LEU A 191 6.95 9.30 11.18
CA LEU A 191 8.08 8.50 11.65
C LEU A 191 8.02 7.16 10.91
N ASP A 192 9.13 6.80 10.30
CA ASP A 192 9.33 5.51 9.66
C ASP A 192 10.46 4.78 10.35
N PHE A 193 10.26 3.49 10.56
CA PHE A 193 11.24 2.56 11.10
C PHE A 193 11.23 1.31 10.23
N ASP A 194 12.35 1.02 9.59
CA ASP A 194 12.54 -0.10 8.68
C ASP A 194 13.59 -1.06 9.22
N GLN A 195 13.38 -2.35 9.02
CA GLN A 195 14.29 -3.43 9.39
C GLN A 195 14.48 -4.36 8.20
N TYR A 196 15.72 -4.65 7.82
CA TYR A 196 16.09 -5.44 6.65
C TYR A 196 16.95 -6.63 7.04
N GLY A 197 16.60 -7.80 6.54
CA GLY A 197 17.36 -9.04 6.63
C GLY A 197 17.15 -9.84 7.92
N PRO A 198 17.77 -11.03 8.01
CA PRO A 198 17.65 -11.94 9.14
C PRO A 198 18.33 -11.42 10.43
N ASN A 199 19.41 -10.65 10.27
CA ASN A 199 20.02 -9.84 11.32
C ASN A 199 19.68 -8.38 11.01
N PRO A 200 18.60 -7.83 11.55
CA PRO A 200 18.01 -6.62 11.01
C PRO A 200 18.96 -5.43 10.97
N ILE A 201 19.15 -4.86 9.78
CA ILE A 201 19.73 -3.54 9.60
C ILE A 201 18.58 -2.54 9.79
N GLU A 202 18.70 -1.73 10.82
CA GLU A 202 17.66 -0.77 11.21
C GLU A 202 17.88 0.58 10.52
N LYS A 203 16.82 1.15 9.98
CA LYS A 203 16.78 2.49 9.40
C LYS A 203 15.57 3.23 9.97
N SER A 204 15.76 4.47 10.37
CA SER A 204 14.66 5.32 10.85
C SER A 204 14.70 6.66 10.17
N SER A 205 13.54 7.26 9.94
CA SER A 205 13.43 8.59 9.38
C SER A 205 12.26 9.34 9.99
N PHE A 206 12.51 10.52 10.50
CA PHE A 206 11.49 11.47 10.98
C PHE A 206 11.33 12.58 9.94
N GLY A 207 10.09 13.03 9.69
CA GLY A 207 9.86 14.05 8.69
C GLY A 207 8.43 14.57 8.63
N LEU A 208 8.11 15.20 7.51
CA LEU A 208 6.78 15.71 7.21
C LEU A 208 6.11 14.82 6.17
N TYR A 209 4.79 14.68 6.27
CA TYR A 209 4.02 14.06 5.21
C TYR A 209 2.91 14.97 4.71
N TYR A 210 2.61 14.81 3.44
CA TYR A 210 1.41 15.33 2.80
C TYR A 210 0.66 14.18 2.15
N ARG A 211 -0.66 14.11 2.39
CA ARG A 211 -1.55 13.10 1.83
C ARG A 211 -2.79 13.77 1.24
N LYS A 212 -3.20 13.30 0.08
CA LYS A 212 -4.43 13.73 -0.59
C LYS A 212 -5.31 12.53 -0.88
N THR A 213 -6.57 12.61 -0.48
CA THR A 213 -7.64 11.71 -0.95
C THR A 213 -8.37 12.38 -2.11
N LEU A 214 -8.49 11.66 -3.22
CA LEU A 214 -9.09 12.10 -4.48
C LEU A 214 -10.49 11.51 -4.64
#